data_99015b8728ad8f642a0628b398f36da9
#
_entry.id   99015b8728ad8f642a0628b398f36da9
#
_cell.length_a   1.000
_cell.length_b   1.000
_cell.length_c   1.000
_cell.angle_alpha   90.00
_cell.angle_beta   90.00
_cell.angle_gamma   90.00
#
_symmetry.space_group_name_H-M   'P 1'
#
loop_
_entity.id
_entity.type
_entity.pdbx_description
1 polymer ?
#
loop_
_entity_poly.entity_id
_entity_poly.type
_entity_poly.pdbx_seq_one_letter_code
_entity_poly.pdbx_strand_id
1 'polypeptide(L)'
;MKKVNLAHVPAEQRQSPGGKYAKTIKEISVALGRDPHSLDLAKRHPFDLTLVSIPPGKSYCPYHCHGAESELYLVISGRGMVRDKDGTSEVVAGDAFFFGPGEAHQLSNNGTEDFTYYVIADNPRHDSCYYPDSDKWAVSKESPDYIIVRGTETDYYKDEE
;
A
#
# COMPACT_ATOMS: atom_id res chain seq x y z
N MET A 1 -11.45 24.33 -9.91
CA MET A 1 -10.44 23.73 -9.02
C MET A 1 -11.13 22.72 -8.12
N LYS A 2 -10.66 21.47 -8.08
CA LYS A 2 -11.08 20.51 -7.04
C LYS A 2 -10.27 20.81 -5.77
N LYS A 3 -10.93 20.83 -4.61
CA LYS A 3 -10.31 21.15 -3.32
C LYS A 3 -10.98 20.34 -2.22
N VAL A 4 -10.20 19.73 -1.35
CA VAL A 4 -10.67 19.13 -0.09
C VAL A 4 -9.83 19.67 1.07
N ASN A 5 -10.41 19.64 2.27
CA ASN A 5 -9.66 19.84 3.49
C ASN A 5 -9.52 18.49 4.21
N LEU A 6 -8.34 18.15 4.65
CA LEU A 6 -8.04 16.87 5.28
C LEU A 6 -8.94 16.58 6.51
N ALA A 7 -9.37 17.62 7.23
CA ALA A 7 -10.31 17.48 8.34
C ALA A 7 -11.69 16.92 7.89
N HIS A 8 -12.05 17.11 6.64
CA HIS A 8 -13.33 16.68 6.06
C HIS A 8 -13.21 15.38 5.22
N VAL A 9 -12.00 14.86 5.01
CA VAL A 9 -11.83 13.55 4.37
C VAL A 9 -12.23 12.47 5.37
N PRO A 10 -13.17 11.58 5.03
CA PRO A 10 -13.58 10.50 5.91
C PRO A 10 -12.39 9.63 6.33
N ALA A 11 -12.35 9.26 7.59
CA ALA A 11 -11.38 8.30 8.11
C ALA A 11 -12.00 6.90 8.08
N GLU A 12 -11.30 5.95 7.50
CA GLU A 12 -11.69 4.54 7.46
C GLU A 12 -10.73 3.72 8.31
N GLN A 13 -11.27 2.92 9.20
CA GLN A 13 -10.48 1.97 9.99
C GLN A 13 -10.48 0.61 9.31
N ARG A 14 -9.31 0.05 9.10
CA ARG A 14 -9.12 -1.29 8.54
C ARG A 14 -8.30 -2.15 9.49
N GLN A 15 -8.74 -3.39 9.72
CA GLN A 15 -8.06 -4.33 10.61
C GLN A 15 -8.18 -5.75 10.06
N SER A 16 -7.08 -6.51 10.16
CA SER A 16 -7.09 -7.95 9.87
C SER A 16 -7.81 -8.74 10.97
N PRO A 17 -8.37 -9.91 10.67
CA PRO A 17 -9.09 -10.73 11.66
C PRO A 17 -8.28 -11.02 12.93
N GLY A 18 -6.98 -11.27 12.81
CA GLY A 18 -6.08 -11.50 13.94
C GLY A 18 -5.53 -10.22 14.60
N GLY A 19 -5.91 -9.03 14.10
CA GLY A 19 -5.51 -7.75 14.67
C GLY A 19 -4.04 -7.36 14.54
N LYS A 20 -3.22 -8.13 13.81
CA LYS A 20 -1.80 -7.80 13.56
C LYS A 20 -1.67 -6.58 12.67
N TYR A 21 -2.48 -6.50 11.63
CA TYR A 21 -2.51 -5.39 10.69
C TYR A 21 -3.70 -4.49 11.04
N ALA A 22 -3.42 -3.24 11.37
CA ALA A 22 -4.47 -2.26 11.69
C ALA A 22 -3.99 -0.86 11.30
N LYS A 23 -4.89 -0.09 10.71
CA LYS A 23 -4.63 1.26 10.25
C LYS A 23 -5.90 2.08 10.16
N THR A 24 -5.73 3.39 10.26
CA THR A 24 -6.74 4.37 9.85
C THR A 24 -6.24 5.04 8.59
N ILE A 25 -7.06 5.17 7.57
CA ILE A 25 -6.72 5.81 6.30
C ILE A 25 -7.67 6.95 5.97
N LYS A 26 -7.14 7.96 5.26
CA LYS A 26 -7.92 9.00 4.60
C LYS A 26 -7.50 9.05 3.14
N GLU A 27 -8.38 8.61 2.25
CA GLU A 27 -8.13 8.54 0.80
C GLU A 27 -8.36 9.93 0.16
N ILE A 28 -7.32 10.75 0.15
CA ILE A 28 -7.40 12.15 -0.30
C ILE A 28 -7.67 12.21 -1.80
N SER A 29 -7.04 11.37 -2.59
CA SER A 29 -7.27 11.33 -4.04
C SER A 29 -8.70 10.93 -4.39
N VAL A 30 -9.31 10.01 -3.65
CA VAL A 30 -10.72 9.64 -3.81
C VAL A 30 -11.63 10.82 -3.48
N ALA A 31 -11.35 11.53 -2.38
CA ALA A 31 -12.08 12.75 -2.02
C ALA A 31 -11.93 13.87 -3.06
N LEU A 32 -10.85 13.87 -3.82
CA LEU A 32 -10.62 14.75 -4.98
C LEU A 32 -11.26 14.23 -6.27
N GLY A 33 -11.95 13.09 -6.22
CA GLY A 33 -12.72 12.52 -7.33
C GLY A 33 -11.94 11.51 -8.17
N ARG A 34 -10.88 10.89 -7.61
CA ARG A 34 -10.30 9.67 -8.17
C ARG A 34 -11.34 8.55 -8.10
N ASP A 35 -11.49 7.82 -9.18
CA ASP A 35 -12.24 6.57 -9.21
C ASP A 35 -11.25 5.40 -9.21
N PRO A 36 -11.05 4.72 -8.06
CA PRO A 36 -10.07 3.63 -7.93
C PRO A 36 -10.43 2.41 -8.79
N HIS A 37 -11.69 2.29 -9.19
CA HIS A 37 -12.19 1.15 -9.97
C HIS A 37 -12.20 1.42 -11.48
N SER A 38 -11.86 2.61 -11.93
CA SER A 38 -11.88 2.96 -13.34
C SER A 38 -10.54 2.67 -14.04
N LEU A 39 -10.62 2.09 -15.22
CA LEU A 39 -9.49 1.99 -16.15
C LEU A 39 -9.30 3.26 -17.01
N ASP A 40 -10.24 4.19 -16.94
CA ASP A 40 -10.14 5.50 -17.58
C ASP A 40 -9.17 6.38 -16.81
N LEU A 41 -8.00 6.65 -17.39
CA LEU A 41 -6.95 7.47 -16.78
C LEU A 41 -7.41 8.89 -16.42
N ALA A 42 -8.41 9.43 -17.12
CA ALA A 42 -8.99 10.74 -16.78
C ALA A 42 -9.75 10.72 -15.44
N LYS A 43 -10.30 9.57 -15.07
CA LYS A 43 -11.01 9.35 -13.79
C LYS A 43 -10.11 8.80 -12.71
N ARG A 44 -9.06 8.07 -13.08
CA ARG A 44 -8.22 7.33 -12.15
C ARG A 44 -7.13 8.18 -11.48
N HIS A 45 -6.82 9.36 -11.97
CA HIS A 45 -5.65 10.16 -11.61
C HIS A 45 -4.30 9.42 -11.86
N PRO A 46 -3.22 10.11 -12.19
CA PRO A 46 -1.91 9.48 -12.42
C PRO A 46 -1.20 9.05 -11.14
N PHE A 47 -1.68 9.49 -9.99
CA PHE A 47 -1.14 9.15 -8.66
C PHE A 47 -2.28 9.06 -7.64
N ASP A 48 -2.01 8.36 -6.57
CA ASP A 48 -2.84 8.29 -5.37
C ASP A 48 -2.15 8.97 -4.19
N LEU A 49 -2.90 9.67 -3.36
CA LEU A 49 -2.44 10.29 -2.14
C LEU A 49 -3.35 9.85 -1.00
N THR A 50 -2.76 9.16 -0.04
CA THR A 50 -3.46 8.67 1.15
C THR A 50 -2.71 9.09 2.41
N LEU A 51 -3.43 9.57 3.43
CA LEU A 51 -2.89 9.69 4.77
C LEU A 51 -3.17 8.39 5.52
N VAL A 52 -2.13 7.83 6.12
CA VAL A 52 -2.17 6.59 6.89
C VAL A 52 -1.74 6.86 8.31
N SER A 53 -2.44 6.24 9.28
CA SER A 53 -2.04 6.21 10.69
C SER A 53 -2.07 4.76 11.17
N ILE A 54 -0.94 4.28 11.71
CA ILE A 54 -0.77 2.93 12.26
C ILE A 54 -0.73 3.05 13.79
N PRO A 55 -1.65 2.44 14.52
CA PRO A 55 -1.62 2.49 15.99
C PRO A 55 -0.44 1.67 16.57
N PRO A 56 -0.05 1.91 17.84
CA PRO A 56 1.04 1.21 18.50
C PRO A 56 0.95 -0.32 18.41
N GLY A 57 2.08 -0.97 18.12
CA GLY A 57 2.21 -2.42 18.04
C GLY A 57 1.57 -3.05 16.79
N LYS A 58 1.17 -2.27 15.80
CA LYS A 58 0.52 -2.75 14.56
C LYS A 58 1.42 -2.55 13.35
N SER A 59 1.10 -3.28 12.27
CA SER A 59 1.70 -3.09 10.95
C SER A 59 0.65 -2.65 9.95
N TYR A 60 1.10 -1.97 8.89
CA TYR A 60 0.22 -1.51 7.81
C TYR A 60 -0.43 -2.66 7.04
N CYS A 61 0.40 -3.56 6.55
CA CYS A 61 0.03 -4.73 5.74
C CYS A 61 1.14 -5.80 5.86
N PRO A 62 0.97 -6.98 5.26
CA PRO A 62 2.06 -7.95 5.14
C PRO A 62 3.26 -7.38 4.38
N TYR A 63 4.45 -7.96 4.59
CA TYR A 63 5.65 -7.69 3.79
C TYR A 63 5.36 -8.04 2.33
N HIS A 64 5.55 -7.09 1.41
CA HIS A 64 5.13 -7.21 0.03
C HIS A 64 5.94 -6.33 -0.91
N CYS A 65 5.88 -6.64 -2.19
CA CYS A 65 6.32 -5.76 -3.28
C CYS A 65 5.27 -5.67 -4.37
N HIS A 66 5.25 -4.55 -5.05
CA HIS A 66 4.43 -4.30 -6.23
C HIS A 66 5.16 -4.71 -7.50
N GLY A 67 4.45 -5.22 -8.50
CA GLY A 67 5.01 -5.57 -9.79
C GLY A 67 5.24 -4.35 -10.70
N ALA A 68 4.42 -3.32 -10.55
CA ALA A 68 4.45 -2.13 -11.38
C ALA A 68 4.34 -0.82 -10.61
N GLU A 69 3.67 -0.79 -9.45
CA GLU A 69 3.43 0.41 -8.65
C GLU A 69 4.69 0.87 -7.92
N SER A 70 4.88 2.18 -7.87
CA SER A 70 5.92 2.86 -7.09
C SER A 70 5.27 3.64 -5.95
N GLU A 71 5.87 3.60 -4.77
CA GLU A 71 5.34 4.25 -3.58
C GLU A 71 6.36 5.19 -2.94
N LEU A 72 5.96 6.45 -2.72
CA LEU A 72 6.72 7.46 -1.98
C LEU A 72 6.03 7.70 -0.63
N TYR A 73 6.79 7.64 0.43
CA TYR A 73 6.35 7.86 1.80
C TYR A 73 6.92 9.13 2.37
N LEU A 74 6.12 9.86 3.16
CA LEU A 74 6.56 11.03 3.93
C LEU A 74 5.98 10.95 5.34
N VAL A 75 6.84 10.77 6.33
CA VAL A 75 6.44 10.67 7.74
C VAL A 75 6.04 12.04 8.28
N ILE A 76 4.86 12.11 8.89
CA ILE A 76 4.28 13.35 9.42
C ILE A 76 4.42 13.42 10.94
N SER A 77 4.17 12.30 11.65
CA SER A 77 4.28 12.26 13.10
C SER A 77 4.52 10.84 13.62
N GLY A 78 5.01 10.75 14.83
CA GLY A 78 5.35 9.49 15.46
C GLY A 78 6.67 8.92 14.93
N ARG A 79 6.88 7.64 15.21
CA ARG A 79 7.99 6.84 14.71
C ARG A 79 7.51 5.49 14.27
N GLY A 80 8.20 4.88 13.32
CA GLY A 80 7.90 3.54 12.83
C GLY A 80 9.15 2.78 12.44
N MET A 81 8.94 1.54 12.04
CA MET A 81 9.97 0.68 11.47
C MET A 81 9.60 0.36 10.03
N VAL A 82 10.57 0.46 9.16
CA VAL A 82 10.48 0.03 7.77
C VAL A 82 11.38 -1.19 7.61
N ARG A 83 10.79 -2.31 7.23
CA ARG A 83 11.50 -3.52 6.84
C ARG A 83 11.62 -3.55 5.32
N ASP A 84 12.81 -3.80 4.82
CA ASP A 84 13.13 -4.05 3.43
C ASP A 84 14.00 -5.31 3.27
N LYS A 85 14.62 -5.50 2.11
CA LYS A 85 15.51 -6.63 1.82
C LYS A 85 16.82 -6.60 2.62
N ASP A 86 17.26 -5.44 3.06
CA ASP A 86 18.54 -5.22 3.77
C ASP A 86 18.36 -5.25 5.30
N GLY A 87 17.11 -5.26 5.78
CA GLY A 87 16.81 -5.35 7.21
C GLY A 87 15.66 -4.47 7.65
N THR A 88 15.81 -3.86 8.81
CA THR A 88 14.78 -3.00 9.40
C THR A 88 15.40 -1.71 9.91
N SER A 89 14.84 -0.58 9.49
CA SER A 89 15.30 0.76 9.86
C SER A 89 14.20 1.54 10.59
N GLU A 90 14.58 2.32 11.59
CA GLU A 90 13.66 3.28 12.22
C GLU A 90 13.47 4.49 11.30
N VAL A 91 12.24 5.00 11.24
CA VAL A 91 11.86 6.24 10.56
C VAL A 91 11.08 7.13 11.51
N VAL A 92 11.29 8.45 11.39
CA VAL A 92 10.69 9.47 12.26
C VAL A 92 10.07 10.61 11.44
N ALA A 93 9.34 11.48 12.09
CA ALA A 93 8.73 12.63 11.43
C ALA A 93 9.76 13.46 10.63
N GLY A 94 9.43 13.73 9.36
CA GLY A 94 10.29 14.42 8.40
C GLY A 94 11.05 13.48 7.45
N ASP A 95 11.16 12.20 7.76
CA ASP A 95 11.77 11.23 6.85
C ASP A 95 10.89 10.98 5.62
N ALA A 96 11.56 10.83 4.48
CA ALA A 96 10.93 10.40 3.23
C ALA A 96 11.72 9.23 2.66
N PHE A 97 11.01 8.25 2.10
CA PHE A 97 11.60 7.07 1.48
C PHE A 97 10.72 6.57 0.34
N PHE A 98 11.31 5.77 -0.54
CA PHE A 98 10.69 5.35 -1.78
C PHE A 98 10.94 3.87 -2.02
N PHE A 99 9.91 3.19 -2.55
CA PHE A 99 10.00 1.83 -3.05
C PHE A 99 9.50 1.78 -4.49
N GLY A 100 10.35 1.28 -5.38
CA GLY A 100 10.00 0.98 -6.76
C GLY A 100 9.44 -0.42 -6.95
N PRO A 101 9.01 -0.76 -8.17
CA PRO A 101 8.57 -2.10 -8.51
C PRO A 101 9.61 -3.17 -8.12
N GLY A 102 9.15 -4.25 -7.50
CA GLY A 102 9.99 -5.35 -7.01
C GLY A 102 10.66 -5.13 -5.66
N GLU A 103 10.62 -3.92 -5.11
CA GLU A 103 11.24 -3.61 -3.82
C GLU A 103 10.29 -3.95 -2.66
N ALA A 104 10.54 -5.09 -2.04
CA ALA A 104 9.70 -5.57 -0.96
C ALA A 104 9.88 -4.75 0.32
N HIS A 105 8.77 -4.39 0.95
CA HIS A 105 8.76 -3.57 2.16
C HIS A 105 7.57 -3.84 3.09
N GLN A 106 7.71 -3.40 4.34
CA GLN A 106 6.64 -3.42 5.34
C GLN A 106 6.86 -2.29 6.34
N LEU A 107 5.79 -1.55 6.65
CA LEU A 107 5.77 -0.54 7.69
C LEU A 107 5.08 -1.06 8.94
N SER A 108 5.65 -0.75 10.10
CA SER A 108 5.10 -1.10 11.41
C SER A 108 5.34 0.00 12.43
N ASN A 109 4.52 0.05 13.44
CA ASN A 109 4.63 0.99 14.55
C ASN A 109 5.12 0.26 15.80
N ASN A 110 6.36 0.52 16.19
CA ASN A 110 6.98 0.05 17.43
C ASN A 110 7.00 1.12 18.55
N GLY A 111 6.41 2.28 18.26
CA GLY A 111 6.29 3.40 19.20
C GLY A 111 5.09 3.26 20.16
N THR A 112 4.83 4.33 20.91
CA THR A 112 3.72 4.43 21.88
C THR A 112 2.59 5.34 21.42
N GLU A 113 2.79 6.05 20.31
CA GLU A 113 1.85 6.95 19.68
C GLU A 113 1.60 6.50 18.23
N ASP A 114 0.56 7.01 17.59
CA ASP A 114 0.27 6.70 16.20
C ASP A 114 1.43 7.10 15.28
N PHE A 115 1.83 6.18 14.41
CA PHE A 115 2.77 6.42 13.33
C PHE A 115 2.01 6.87 12.09
N THR A 116 2.15 8.15 11.73
CA THR A 116 1.36 8.78 10.66
C THR A 116 2.25 9.27 9.53
N TYR A 117 1.86 8.94 8.31
CA TYR A 117 2.58 9.31 7.09
C TYR A 117 1.64 9.49 5.90
N TYR A 118 2.10 10.22 4.89
CA TYR A 118 1.51 10.16 3.56
C TYR A 118 2.17 9.06 2.75
N VAL A 119 1.36 8.33 2.00
CA VAL A 119 1.80 7.51 0.87
C VAL A 119 1.27 8.12 -0.41
N ILE A 120 2.18 8.26 -1.37
CA ILE A 120 1.90 8.73 -2.73
C ILE A 120 2.32 7.59 -3.65
N ALA A 121 1.34 6.96 -4.29
CA ALA A 121 1.57 5.88 -5.23
C ALA A 121 1.28 6.36 -6.65
N ASP A 122 2.05 5.90 -7.64
CA ASP A 122 1.61 6.01 -9.01
C ASP A 122 0.46 5.02 -9.25
N ASN A 123 -0.30 5.19 -10.30
CA ASN A 123 -1.48 4.36 -10.57
C ASN A 123 -1.28 3.55 -11.85
N PRO A 124 -0.42 2.52 -11.89
CA PRO A 124 -0.30 1.66 -13.06
C PRO A 124 -1.63 0.95 -13.34
N ARG A 125 -1.92 0.69 -14.60
CA ARG A 125 -3.19 0.05 -15.01
C ARG A 125 -3.32 -1.38 -14.49
N HIS A 126 -2.20 -2.07 -14.44
CA HIS A 126 -2.09 -3.46 -14.05
C HIS A 126 -0.94 -3.56 -13.07
N ASP A 127 -1.26 -3.89 -11.86
CA ASP A 127 -0.29 -4.19 -10.83
C ASP A 127 -0.55 -5.59 -10.27
N SER A 128 0.48 -6.17 -9.74
CA SER A 128 0.43 -7.39 -8.95
C SER A 128 1.19 -7.17 -7.66
N CYS A 129 0.80 -7.84 -6.61
CA CYS A 129 1.49 -7.73 -5.33
C CYS A 129 1.99 -9.10 -4.93
N TYR A 130 3.28 -9.23 -4.65
CA TYR A 130 3.88 -10.45 -4.13
C TYR A 130 4.12 -10.32 -2.63
N TYR A 131 3.84 -11.36 -1.87
CA TYR A 131 4.01 -11.45 -0.42
C TYR A 131 5.08 -12.49 -0.07
N PRO A 132 6.37 -12.11 0.04
CA PRO A 132 7.47 -13.07 0.20
C PRO A 132 7.35 -13.97 1.43
N ASP A 133 6.88 -13.43 2.57
CA ASP A 133 6.77 -14.20 3.82
C ASP A 133 5.73 -15.34 3.75
N SER A 134 4.82 -15.31 2.81
CA SER A 134 3.71 -16.26 2.71
C SER A 134 3.56 -16.91 1.34
N ASP A 135 4.47 -16.57 0.42
CA ASP A 135 4.49 -17.05 -0.96
C ASP A 135 3.08 -16.97 -1.60
N LYS A 136 2.57 -15.75 -1.66
CA LYS A 136 1.25 -15.44 -2.24
C LYS A 136 1.35 -14.28 -3.21
N TRP A 137 0.43 -14.25 -4.13
CA TRP A 137 0.24 -13.17 -5.08
C TRP A 137 -1.16 -12.59 -4.97
N ALA A 138 -1.27 -11.27 -4.99
CA ALA A 138 -2.49 -10.59 -5.36
C ALA A 138 -2.40 -10.26 -6.85
N VAL A 139 -3.32 -10.78 -7.63
CA VAL A 139 -3.37 -10.55 -9.07
C VAL A 139 -4.75 -10.06 -9.47
N SER A 140 -4.81 -9.14 -10.41
CA SER A 140 -6.07 -8.68 -10.98
C SER A 140 -6.64 -9.78 -11.87
N LYS A 141 -7.83 -10.23 -11.57
CA LYS A 141 -8.58 -11.19 -12.42
C LYS A 141 -9.35 -10.44 -13.49
N GLU A 142 -10.11 -9.48 -13.06
CA GLU A 142 -10.77 -8.47 -13.89
C GLU A 142 -10.71 -7.18 -13.06
N SER A 143 -10.28 -6.06 -13.66
CA SER A 143 -10.25 -4.82 -12.90
C SER A 143 -11.66 -4.46 -12.40
N PRO A 144 -11.82 -4.08 -11.14
CA PRO A 144 -10.77 -3.71 -10.17
C PRO A 144 -10.42 -4.79 -9.14
N ASP A 145 -10.96 -5.98 -9.27
CA ASP A 145 -10.90 -6.99 -8.23
C ASP A 145 -9.56 -7.74 -8.23
N TYR A 146 -9.01 -7.95 -7.04
CA TYR A 146 -7.86 -8.80 -6.82
C TYR A 146 -8.29 -10.15 -6.31
N ILE A 147 -7.62 -11.20 -6.79
CA ILE A 147 -7.65 -12.52 -6.15
C ILE A 147 -6.29 -12.79 -5.51
N ILE A 148 -6.32 -13.49 -4.38
CA ILE A 148 -5.10 -13.95 -3.73
C ILE A 148 -4.88 -15.40 -4.13
N VAL A 149 -3.73 -15.66 -4.74
CA VAL A 149 -3.37 -17.00 -5.23
C VAL A 149 -2.05 -17.46 -4.62
N ARG A 150 -1.88 -18.77 -4.54
CA ARG A 150 -0.57 -19.43 -4.45
C ARG A 150 -0.37 -20.18 -5.74
N GLY A 151 0.79 -19.98 -6.36
CA GLY A 151 1.15 -20.63 -7.61
C GLY A 151 2.34 -21.57 -7.40
N THR A 152 2.50 -22.49 -8.32
CA THR A 152 3.72 -23.29 -8.48
C THR A 152 4.28 -22.93 -9.86
N GLU A 153 5.57 -22.70 -9.94
CA GLU A 153 6.24 -22.54 -11.24
C GLU A 153 5.96 -23.74 -12.11
N THR A 154 5.63 -23.49 -13.37
CA THR A 154 5.35 -24.52 -14.33
C THR A 154 5.97 -24.13 -15.68
N ASP A 155 6.13 -25.13 -16.56
CA ASP A 155 6.53 -24.87 -17.94
C ASP A 155 5.43 -24.14 -18.68
N TYR A 156 5.83 -23.24 -19.63
CA TYR A 156 4.89 -22.41 -20.39
C TYR A 156 3.90 -23.24 -21.21
N TYR A 157 4.34 -24.38 -21.75
CA TYR A 157 3.53 -25.25 -22.60
C TYR A 157 2.85 -26.40 -21.86
N LYS A 158 3.08 -26.51 -20.55
CA LYS A 158 2.49 -27.60 -19.78
C LYS A 158 0.97 -27.51 -19.81
N ASP A 159 0.33 -28.62 -20.18
CA ASP A 159 -1.12 -28.80 -20.30
C ASP A 159 -1.77 -27.97 -21.45
N GLU A 160 -0.95 -27.39 -22.36
CA GLU A 160 -1.43 -26.64 -23.53
C GLU A 160 -1.29 -27.43 -24.85
N GLU A 161 -0.52 -28.51 -24.91
CA GLU A 161 -0.31 -29.38 -26.08
C GLU A 161 -0.98 -30.74 -25.90
#